data_bb35b21bfcdaa25d590e74e7fe257785
#
_entry.id   bb35b21bfcdaa25d590e74e7fe257785
#
_cell.length_a   1.000
_cell.length_b   1.000
_cell.length_c   1.000
_cell.angle_alpha   90.00
_cell.angle_beta   90.00
_cell.angle_gamma   90.00
#
_symmetry.space_group_name_H-M   'P 1'
#
loop_
_entity.id
_entity.type
_entity.pdbx_description
1 polymer ?
#
loop_
_entity_poly.entity_id
_entity_poly.type
_entity_poly.pdbx_seq_one_letter_code
_entity_poly.pdbx_strand_id
1 'polypeptide(L)'
;QQLGGSSAEKVANLLKKAGSEPLKGLQRIVISEDEYKEIDAFTHQLVDGLETPMEVYRQIFQWIVSNVQYASGYVDNNPYPVFKTKEAICQGYANLLAVMLHTQDIPACVANGMLNPVGGHAWNYVYLDDWYVSDPTNNGHFLMSDFPAYPHLIPMSLDVDLFEDENFVYQFYEEKLTLRKVKKADKQLIVPFSVEGFQIGAFNPESDLPSEVEEIYIGKNIESLGENLVGLSIHAPSIKHAYVDPSNDKMDSYGQVVYRNSVPYYIPASASVIQFKPLATIGKNFIIDHKKVETIVFQPGTKNLEAYAIENCPNLRKAYIPEETVLSENAFYGVHSSFQVV
;
A
#
# COMPACT_ATOMS: atom_id res chain seq x y z
N GLN A 1 -19.83 14.69 3.20
CA GLN A 1 -20.83 13.62 3.30
C GLN A 1 -20.22 12.50 4.12
N GLN A 2 -20.81 12.16 5.26
CA GLN A 2 -20.50 10.91 5.94
C GLN A 2 -20.80 9.77 4.96
N LEU A 3 -19.78 9.02 4.62
CA LEU A 3 -19.94 7.80 3.83
C LEU A 3 -20.70 6.81 4.73
N GLY A 4 -21.93 6.47 4.35
CA GLY A 4 -22.83 5.64 5.18
C GLY A 4 -22.36 4.20 5.31
N GLY A 5 -22.66 3.58 6.44
CA GLY A 5 -22.38 2.18 6.74
C GLY A 5 -21.12 1.94 7.59
N SER A 6 -21.11 0.79 8.31
CA SER A 6 -19.93 0.33 9.05
C SER A 6 -18.85 -0.17 8.11
N SER A 7 -17.60 -0.26 8.58
CA SER A 7 -16.49 -0.85 7.83
C SER A 7 -16.80 -2.28 7.35
N ALA A 8 -17.41 -3.10 8.20
CA ALA A 8 -17.85 -4.45 7.86
C ALA A 8 -18.82 -4.49 6.67
N GLU A 9 -19.82 -3.62 6.69
CA GLU A 9 -20.85 -3.51 5.65
C GLU A 9 -20.24 -3.03 4.33
N LYS A 10 -19.37 -2.02 4.36
CA LYS A 10 -18.65 -1.51 3.18
C LYS A 10 -17.78 -2.58 2.56
N VAL A 11 -17.01 -3.32 3.35
CA VAL A 11 -16.16 -4.43 2.85
C VAL A 11 -17.01 -5.54 2.26
N ALA A 12 -18.12 -5.92 2.90
CA ALA A 12 -19.05 -6.89 2.36
C ALA A 12 -19.57 -6.49 0.97
N ASN A 13 -19.98 -5.24 0.82
CA ASN A 13 -20.47 -4.70 -0.45
C ASN A 13 -19.36 -4.67 -1.53
N LEU A 14 -18.16 -4.31 -1.15
CA LEU A 14 -17.01 -4.26 -2.05
C LEU A 14 -16.63 -5.66 -2.54
N LEU A 15 -16.61 -6.66 -1.66
CA LEU A 15 -16.37 -8.07 -2.02
C LEU A 15 -17.42 -8.59 -3.00
N LYS A 16 -18.69 -8.34 -2.75
CA LYS A 16 -19.78 -8.74 -3.64
C LYS A 16 -19.64 -8.11 -5.03
N LYS A 17 -19.26 -6.83 -5.09
CA LYS A 17 -19.06 -6.11 -6.36
C LYS A 17 -17.81 -6.57 -7.10
N ALA A 18 -16.71 -6.79 -6.41
CA ALA A 18 -15.45 -7.26 -7.00
C ALA A 18 -15.54 -8.69 -7.55
N GLY A 19 -16.42 -9.50 -6.99
CA GLY A 19 -16.51 -10.91 -7.32
C GLY A 19 -15.37 -11.73 -6.75
N SER A 20 -15.24 -12.98 -7.21
CA SER A 20 -14.25 -13.91 -6.67
C SER A 20 -12.84 -13.79 -7.28
N GLU A 21 -12.70 -13.15 -8.44
CA GLU A 21 -11.43 -13.11 -9.19
C GLU A 21 -10.25 -12.56 -8.39
N PRO A 22 -10.37 -11.42 -7.65
CA PRO A 22 -9.26 -10.91 -6.86
C PRO A 22 -8.75 -11.87 -5.79
N LEU A 23 -9.60 -12.79 -5.33
CA LEU A 23 -9.27 -13.74 -4.26
C LEU A 23 -8.63 -15.03 -4.77
N LYS A 24 -8.46 -15.21 -6.07
CA LYS A 24 -7.84 -16.42 -6.64
C LYS A 24 -6.32 -16.45 -6.49
N GLY A 25 -5.69 -15.32 -6.18
CA GLY A 25 -4.25 -15.20 -6.03
C GLY A 25 -3.79 -15.13 -4.58
N LEU A 26 -2.56 -15.56 -4.33
CA LEU A 26 -1.84 -15.35 -3.08
C LEU A 26 -0.92 -14.13 -3.25
N GLN A 27 -1.40 -12.93 -2.90
CA GLN A 27 -0.67 -11.71 -3.24
C GLN A 27 0.36 -11.30 -2.19
N ARG A 28 0.01 -11.38 -0.90
CA ARG A 28 0.84 -10.89 0.21
C ARG A 28 1.14 -11.95 1.25
N ILE A 29 0.96 -13.21 0.90
CA ILE A 29 1.31 -14.34 1.75
C ILE A 29 2.71 -14.83 1.35
N VAL A 30 3.61 -14.94 2.31
CA VAL A 30 5.00 -15.34 2.09
C VAL A 30 5.10 -16.86 2.08
N ILE A 31 5.38 -17.42 0.90
CA ILE A 31 5.58 -18.85 0.70
C ILE A 31 6.45 -19.07 -0.55
N SER A 32 7.42 -20.00 -0.46
CA SER A 32 8.21 -20.40 -1.62
C SER A 32 7.47 -21.40 -2.50
N GLU A 33 7.94 -21.57 -3.72
CA GLU A 33 7.35 -22.56 -4.65
C GLU A 33 7.41 -23.98 -4.11
N ASP A 34 8.53 -24.40 -3.53
CA ASP A 34 8.70 -25.75 -2.98
C ASP A 34 7.83 -25.98 -1.74
N GLU A 35 7.74 -24.98 -0.86
CA GLU A 35 6.83 -25.00 0.29
C GLU A 35 5.38 -25.12 -0.15
N TYR A 36 4.97 -24.35 -1.16
CA TYR A 36 3.64 -24.40 -1.73
C TYR A 36 3.33 -25.79 -2.30
N LYS A 37 4.25 -26.39 -3.06
CA LYS A 37 4.09 -27.74 -3.62
C LYS A 37 3.88 -28.80 -2.55
N GLU A 38 4.55 -28.70 -1.41
CA GLU A 38 4.38 -29.63 -0.30
C GLU A 38 2.97 -29.51 0.31
N ILE A 39 2.51 -28.29 0.55
CA ILE A 39 1.14 -28.05 1.06
C ILE A 39 0.09 -28.49 0.03
N ASP A 40 0.33 -28.22 -1.25
CA ASP A 40 -0.54 -28.63 -2.34
C ASP A 40 -0.72 -30.15 -2.40
N ALA A 41 0.37 -30.91 -2.40
CA ALA A 41 0.34 -32.37 -2.41
C ALA A 41 -0.41 -32.93 -1.20
N PHE A 42 -0.15 -32.40 -0.01
CA PHE A 42 -0.86 -32.78 1.21
C PHE A 42 -2.36 -32.49 1.11
N THR A 43 -2.72 -31.29 0.66
CA THR A 43 -4.12 -30.86 0.60
C THR A 43 -4.91 -31.70 -0.41
N HIS A 44 -4.31 -32.01 -1.57
CA HIS A 44 -4.93 -32.92 -2.55
C HIS A 44 -5.28 -34.29 -1.96
N GLN A 45 -4.39 -34.88 -1.15
CA GLN A 45 -4.69 -36.12 -0.47
C GLN A 45 -5.78 -35.95 0.58
N LEU A 46 -5.76 -34.87 1.34
CA LEU A 46 -6.73 -34.59 2.39
C LEU A 46 -8.17 -34.51 1.87
N VAL A 47 -8.36 -33.98 0.68
CA VAL A 47 -9.68 -33.74 0.09
C VAL A 47 -10.04 -34.74 -1.01
N ASP A 48 -9.24 -35.80 -1.18
CA ASP A 48 -9.47 -36.82 -2.21
C ASP A 48 -10.87 -37.41 -2.12
N GLY A 49 -11.55 -37.52 -3.24
CA GLY A 49 -12.91 -38.06 -3.33
C GLY A 49 -14.04 -37.04 -2.96
N LEU A 50 -13.72 -35.86 -2.55
CA LEU A 50 -14.73 -34.80 -2.33
C LEU A 50 -15.07 -34.09 -3.66
N GLU A 51 -16.34 -33.78 -3.86
CA GLU A 51 -16.81 -33.29 -5.15
C GLU A 51 -17.15 -31.80 -5.18
N THR A 52 -17.60 -31.23 -4.06
CA THR A 52 -18.05 -29.84 -4.01
C THR A 52 -17.08 -28.91 -3.30
N PRO A 53 -16.99 -27.64 -3.67
CA PRO A 53 -16.17 -26.68 -2.96
C PRO A 53 -16.48 -26.58 -1.47
N MET A 54 -17.75 -26.71 -1.09
CA MET A 54 -18.19 -26.67 0.31
C MET A 54 -17.64 -27.89 1.10
N GLU A 55 -17.68 -29.08 0.53
CA GLU A 55 -17.10 -30.28 1.16
C GLU A 55 -15.59 -30.15 1.33
N VAL A 56 -14.90 -29.69 0.28
CA VAL A 56 -13.46 -29.44 0.29
C VAL A 56 -13.09 -28.39 1.37
N TYR A 57 -13.80 -27.27 1.39
CA TYR A 57 -13.59 -26.22 2.41
C TYR A 57 -13.76 -26.78 3.83
N ARG A 58 -14.83 -27.50 4.10
CA ARG A 58 -15.09 -28.06 5.43
C ARG A 58 -14.01 -29.03 5.87
N GLN A 59 -13.52 -29.87 4.98
CA GLN A 59 -12.45 -30.81 5.26
C GLN A 59 -11.15 -30.08 5.63
N ILE A 60 -10.77 -29.07 4.87
CA ILE A 60 -9.58 -28.26 5.12
C ILE A 60 -9.72 -27.48 6.43
N PHE A 61 -10.83 -26.80 6.62
CA PHE A 61 -11.13 -26.06 7.84
C PHE A 61 -11.05 -26.95 9.09
N GLN A 62 -11.71 -28.08 9.04
CA GLN A 62 -11.72 -29.03 10.16
C GLN A 62 -10.33 -29.59 10.44
N TRP A 63 -9.53 -29.87 9.41
CA TRP A 63 -8.17 -30.32 9.59
C TRP A 63 -7.31 -29.28 10.32
N ILE A 64 -7.40 -28.01 9.92
CA ILE A 64 -6.67 -26.91 10.57
C ILE A 64 -7.08 -26.79 12.04
N VAL A 65 -8.38 -26.71 12.31
CA VAL A 65 -8.90 -26.55 13.67
C VAL A 65 -8.50 -27.74 14.57
N SER A 66 -8.43 -28.94 14.01
CA SER A 66 -8.09 -30.15 14.77
C SER A 66 -6.59 -30.35 14.97
N ASN A 67 -5.74 -29.80 14.13
CA ASN A 67 -4.31 -30.08 14.13
C ASN A 67 -3.43 -28.89 14.55
N VAL A 68 -3.89 -27.67 14.37
CA VAL A 68 -3.13 -26.45 14.74
C VAL A 68 -3.55 -26.02 16.14
N GLN A 69 -2.57 -25.72 16.99
CA GLN A 69 -2.78 -25.23 18.35
C GLN A 69 -2.46 -23.74 18.45
N TYR A 70 -3.23 -23.03 19.25
CA TYR A 70 -2.98 -21.62 19.48
C TYR A 70 -1.73 -21.44 20.35
N ALA A 71 -0.75 -20.70 19.84
CA ALA A 71 0.55 -20.52 20.48
C ALA A 71 0.45 -19.59 21.69
N SER A 72 1.20 -19.88 22.74
CA SER A 72 1.32 -19.03 23.94
C SER A 72 2.51 -18.07 23.89
N GLY A 73 3.37 -18.20 22.87
CA GLY A 73 4.58 -17.39 22.69
C GLY A 73 4.77 -16.98 21.23
N TYR A 74 5.98 -16.48 20.94
CA TYR A 74 6.32 -16.10 19.56
C TYR A 74 6.37 -17.33 18.66
N VAL A 75 5.69 -17.24 17.51
CA VAL A 75 5.71 -18.23 16.44
C VAL A 75 5.77 -17.54 15.09
N ASP A 76 6.31 -18.24 14.10
CA ASP A 76 6.26 -17.79 12.72
C ASP A 76 4.86 -18.13 12.15
N ASN A 77 4.12 -17.12 11.74
CA ASN A 77 2.77 -17.23 11.20
C ASN A 77 2.71 -17.35 9.67
N ASN A 78 3.83 -17.47 8.98
CA ASN A 78 3.83 -17.82 7.58
C ASN A 78 3.23 -19.23 7.37
N PRO A 79 2.57 -19.50 6.25
CA PRO A 79 1.80 -20.74 6.09
C PRO A 79 2.62 -22.01 6.25
N TYR A 80 3.82 -22.05 5.69
CA TYR A 80 4.65 -23.27 5.75
C TYR A 80 5.16 -23.60 7.16
N PRO A 81 5.73 -22.65 7.92
CA PRO A 81 6.04 -22.90 9.34
C PRO A 81 4.84 -23.38 10.16
N VAL A 82 3.67 -22.79 9.97
CA VAL A 82 2.43 -23.23 10.65
C VAL A 82 2.06 -24.66 10.25
N PHE A 83 2.13 -24.96 8.96
CA PHE A 83 1.88 -26.31 8.44
C PHE A 83 2.81 -27.35 9.06
N LYS A 84 4.07 -27.02 9.27
CA LYS A 84 5.09 -27.94 9.83
C LYS A 84 5.01 -28.04 11.34
N THR A 85 4.90 -26.93 12.06
CA THR A 85 4.95 -26.90 13.54
C THR A 85 3.61 -27.17 14.18
N LYS A 86 2.50 -26.93 13.48
CA LYS A 86 1.15 -27.01 14.01
C LYS A 86 0.89 -26.01 15.16
N GLU A 87 1.60 -24.89 15.16
CA GLU A 87 1.44 -23.82 16.13
C GLU A 87 1.27 -22.47 15.41
N ALA A 88 0.30 -21.67 15.83
CA ALA A 88 -0.01 -20.38 15.25
C ALA A 88 -0.76 -19.48 16.22
N ILE A 89 -0.74 -18.17 15.94
CA ILE A 89 -1.78 -17.27 16.39
C ILE A 89 -2.81 -17.06 15.26
N CYS A 90 -3.80 -16.22 15.44
CA CYS A 90 -4.87 -16.01 14.46
C CYS A 90 -4.36 -15.75 13.03
N GLN A 91 -3.28 -14.98 12.88
CA GLN A 91 -2.67 -14.72 11.57
C GLN A 91 -2.23 -15.99 10.87
N GLY A 92 -1.60 -16.91 11.60
CA GLY A 92 -1.12 -18.16 11.01
C GLY A 92 -2.24 -19.12 10.63
N TYR A 93 -3.30 -19.20 11.44
CA TYR A 93 -4.52 -19.95 11.09
C TYR A 93 -5.11 -19.44 9.77
N ALA A 94 -5.27 -18.13 9.64
CA ALA A 94 -5.85 -17.51 8.46
C ALA A 94 -4.95 -17.69 7.22
N ASN A 95 -3.64 -17.51 7.38
CA ASN A 95 -2.68 -17.67 6.28
C ASN A 95 -2.67 -19.12 5.75
N LEU A 96 -2.65 -20.11 6.64
CA LEU A 96 -2.65 -21.51 6.24
C LEU A 96 -3.96 -21.90 5.53
N LEU A 97 -5.09 -21.45 6.05
CA LEU A 97 -6.39 -21.70 5.42
C LEU A 97 -6.43 -21.13 3.99
N ALA A 98 -5.99 -19.89 3.81
CA ALA A 98 -5.95 -19.26 2.49
C ALA A 98 -5.09 -20.04 1.49
N VAL A 99 -3.91 -20.50 1.89
CA VAL A 99 -3.02 -21.28 1.02
C VAL A 99 -3.62 -22.63 0.67
N MET A 100 -4.13 -23.38 1.66
CA MET A 100 -4.74 -24.69 1.40
C MET A 100 -5.97 -24.60 0.50
N LEU A 101 -6.81 -23.55 0.69
CA LEU A 101 -7.95 -23.31 -0.21
C LEU A 101 -7.49 -22.93 -1.62
N HIS A 102 -6.44 -22.13 -1.72
CA HIS A 102 -5.87 -21.75 -3.02
C HIS A 102 -5.40 -22.97 -3.82
N THR A 103 -4.81 -23.99 -3.17
CA THR A 103 -4.41 -25.23 -3.85
C THR A 103 -5.57 -25.98 -4.49
N GLN A 104 -6.80 -25.71 -4.04
CA GLN A 104 -8.03 -26.33 -4.52
C GLN A 104 -8.88 -25.39 -5.37
N ASP A 105 -8.30 -24.30 -5.87
CA ASP A 105 -8.97 -23.28 -6.67
C ASP A 105 -10.18 -22.62 -5.97
N ILE A 106 -10.16 -22.58 -4.65
CA ILE A 106 -11.20 -21.91 -3.85
C ILE A 106 -10.71 -20.51 -3.50
N PRO A 107 -11.39 -19.47 -3.98
CA PRO A 107 -11.01 -18.08 -3.71
C PRO A 107 -11.13 -17.75 -2.22
N ALA A 108 -10.05 -17.23 -1.64
CA ALA A 108 -10.02 -16.81 -0.24
C ALA A 108 -8.98 -15.70 -0.04
N CYS A 109 -9.23 -14.84 0.93
CA CYS A 109 -8.24 -13.85 1.38
C CYS A 109 -8.15 -13.82 2.91
N VAL A 110 -7.11 -13.15 3.40
CA VAL A 110 -6.92 -12.89 4.82
C VAL A 110 -7.34 -11.46 5.13
N ALA A 111 -8.17 -11.31 6.15
CA ALA A 111 -8.55 -10.02 6.71
C ALA A 111 -7.85 -9.81 8.05
N ASN A 112 -7.41 -8.59 8.27
CA ASN A 112 -6.89 -8.12 9.56
C ASN A 112 -7.77 -6.99 10.07
N GLY A 113 -8.03 -6.98 11.37
CA GLY A 113 -8.86 -5.97 11.98
C GLY A 113 -9.04 -6.21 13.47
N MET A 114 -10.23 -5.92 13.95
CA MET A 114 -10.59 -6.04 15.36
C MET A 114 -11.68 -7.08 15.57
N LEU A 115 -11.53 -7.88 16.61
CA LEU A 115 -12.59 -8.71 17.17
C LEU A 115 -12.99 -8.08 18.50
N ASN A 116 -14.11 -7.37 18.52
CA ASN A 116 -14.61 -6.74 19.74
C ASN A 116 -15.21 -7.76 20.72
N PRO A 117 -14.92 -7.67 22.03
CA PRO A 117 -14.00 -6.76 22.70
C PRO A 117 -12.57 -7.30 22.85
N VAL A 118 -12.21 -8.38 22.17
CA VAL A 118 -10.98 -9.16 22.38
C VAL A 118 -9.73 -8.39 21.95
N GLY A 119 -9.78 -7.70 20.81
CA GLY A 119 -8.63 -6.95 20.28
C GLY A 119 -8.30 -7.28 18.83
N GLY A 120 -7.04 -7.10 18.43
CA GLY A 120 -6.56 -7.39 17.08
C GLY A 120 -6.78 -8.84 16.69
N HIS A 121 -7.24 -9.08 15.45
CA HIS A 121 -7.61 -10.40 14.99
C HIS A 121 -7.42 -10.54 13.47
N ALA A 122 -7.23 -11.78 13.01
CA ALA A 122 -7.17 -12.15 11.61
C ALA A 122 -8.16 -13.28 11.32
N TRP A 123 -8.81 -13.21 10.16
CA TRP A 123 -9.77 -14.20 9.69
C TRP A 123 -9.76 -14.24 8.14
N ASN A 124 -10.68 -14.97 7.55
CA ASN A 124 -10.76 -15.12 6.10
C ASN A 124 -12.13 -14.70 5.55
N TYR A 125 -12.12 -14.21 4.32
CA TYR A 125 -13.29 -14.21 3.45
C TYR A 125 -13.11 -15.28 2.40
N VAL A 126 -14.14 -16.09 2.18
CA VAL A 126 -14.08 -17.25 1.29
C VAL A 126 -15.27 -17.23 0.33
N TYR A 127 -15.04 -17.49 -0.94
CA TYR A 127 -16.08 -17.66 -1.94
C TYR A 127 -16.26 -19.13 -2.29
N LEU A 128 -17.42 -19.67 -2.02
CA LEU A 128 -17.82 -21.04 -2.33
C LEU A 128 -18.96 -21.02 -3.35
N ASP A 129 -20.14 -21.43 -2.95
CA ASP A 129 -21.39 -21.18 -3.67
C ASP A 129 -21.93 -19.77 -3.45
N ASP A 130 -21.50 -19.14 -2.37
CA ASP A 130 -21.74 -17.76 -1.98
C ASP A 130 -20.53 -17.28 -1.15
N TRP A 131 -20.61 -16.09 -0.61
CA TRP A 131 -19.61 -15.50 0.27
C TRP A 131 -19.75 -15.98 1.71
N TYR A 132 -18.61 -16.34 2.33
CA TYR A 132 -18.53 -16.73 3.73
C TYR A 132 -17.44 -15.97 4.46
N VAL A 133 -17.72 -15.64 5.72
CA VAL A 133 -16.68 -15.29 6.70
C VAL A 133 -16.21 -16.58 7.35
N SER A 134 -14.92 -16.79 7.41
CA SER A 134 -14.32 -18.00 7.99
C SER A 134 -13.26 -17.60 9.02
N ASP A 135 -13.47 -18.05 10.26
CA ASP A 135 -12.57 -17.76 11.38
C ASP A 135 -12.06 -19.08 11.98
N PRO A 136 -10.96 -19.65 11.45
CA PRO A 136 -10.44 -20.93 11.90
C PRO A 136 -9.89 -20.88 13.34
N THR A 137 -9.47 -19.73 13.82
CA THR A 137 -9.03 -19.56 15.21
C THR A 137 -10.14 -19.85 16.22
N ASN A 138 -11.36 -19.39 15.90
CA ASN A 138 -12.51 -19.50 16.79
C ASN A 138 -13.51 -20.59 16.37
N ASN A 139 -13.10 -21.49 15.48
CA ASN A 139 -13.94 -22.54 14.92
C ASN A 139 -15.26 -22.01 14.33
N GLY A 140 -15.22 -20.80 13.76
CA GLY A 140 -16.39 -20.09 13.23
C GLY A 140 -16.41 -19.98 11.72
N HIS A 141 -17.59 -20.15 11.14
CA HIS A 141 -17.86 -19.80 9.75
C HIS A 141 -19.28 -19.26 9.61
N PHE A 142 -19.42 -18.21 8.82
CA PHE A 142 -20.68 -17.44 8.74
C PHE A 142 -20.99 -17.17 7.27
N LEU A 143 -22.27 -17.22 6.90
CA LEU A 143 -22.72 -16.75 5.62
C LEU A 143 -22.57 -15.22 5.56
N MET A 144 -22.03 -14.72 4.47
CA MET A 144 -21.72 -13.29 4.31
C MET A 144 -22.96 -12.40 4.41
N SER A 145 -24.13 -12.92 4.01
CA SER A 145 -25.41 -12.22 4.15
C SER A 145 -25.73 -11.86 5.59
N ASP A 146 -25.24 -12.64 6.54
CA ASP A 146 -25.43 -12.42 7.97
C ASP A 146 -24.31 -11.61 8.62
N PHE A 147 -23.25 -11.29 7.85
CA PHE A 147 -22.05 -10.64 8.35
C PHE A 147 -22.32 -9.27 9.00
N PRO A 148 -23.18 -8.41 8.44
CA PRO A 148 -23.55 -7.16 9.13
C PRO A 148 -24.16 -7.37 10.52
N ALA A 149 -24.72 -8.55 10.80
CA ALA A 149 -25.22 -8.92 12.13
C ALA A 149 -24.09 -9.35 13.10
N TYR A 150 -22.87 -9.52 12.60
CA TYR A 150 -21.68 -9.81 13.41
C TYR A 150 -20.79 -8.56 13.56
N PRO A 151 -21.22 -7.54 14.31
CA PRO A 151 -20.48 -6.28 14.44
C PRO A 151 -19.17 -6.43 15.21
N HIS A 152 -18.88 -7.61 15.73
CA HIS A 152 -17.67 -7.91 16.49
C HIS A 152 -16.43 -8.03 15.60
N LEU A 153 -16.57 -8.44 14.32
CA LEU A 153 -15.48 -8.51 13.35
C LEU A 153 -15.46 -7.22 12.52
N ILE A 154 -14.48 -6.37 12.78
CA ILE A 154 -14.31 -5.08 12.11
C ILE A 154 -13.07 -5.16 11.21
N PRO A 155 -13.22 -5.36 9.89
CA PRO A 155 -12.09 -5.43 8.99
C PRO A 155 -11.42 -4.08 8.82
N MET A 156 -10.09 -4.06 8.90
CA MET A 156 -9.26 -2.86 8.69
C MET A 156 -8.37 -2.99 7.46
N SER A 157 -7.97 -4.20 7.10
CA SER A 157 -7.18 -4.45 5.89
C SER A 157 -7.42 -5.85 5.32
N LEU A 158 -7.15 -5.99 4.03
CA LEU A 158 -7.14 -7.27 3.31
C LEU A 158 -5.78 -7.46 2.64
N ASP A 159 -5.36 -8.73 2.51
CA ASP A 159 -4.07 -9.10 1.93
C ASP A 159 -4.07 -9.16 0.39
N VAL A 160 -5.19 -8.86 -0.24
CA VAL A 160 -5.36 -8.88 -1.70
C VAL A 160 -5.77 -7.51 -2.25
N ASP A 161 -5.50 -7.28 -3.53
CA ASP A 161 -6.06 -6.16 -4.27
C ASP A 161 -7.52 -6.47 -4.55
N LEU A 162 -8.37 -5.88 -3.72
CA LEU A 162 -9.77 -6.25 -3.69
C LEU A 162 -10.58 -5.67 -4.83
N PHE A 163 -10.22 -4.45 -5.25
CA PHE A 163 -11.04 -3.69 -6.19
C PHE A 163 -10.20 -3.09 -7.30
N GLU A 164 -10.70 -3.16 -8.52
CA GLU A 164 -10.16 -2.43 -9.66
C GLU A 164 -11.29 -1.80 -10.48
N ASP A 165 -11.00 -0.67 -11.06
CA ASP A 165 -11.82 -0.04 -12.07
C ASP A 165 -11.07 0.00 -13.41
N GLU A 166 -11.55 0.79 -14.37
CA GLU A 166 -10.90 0.91 -15.69
C GLU A 166 -9.46 1.42 -15.60
N ASN A 167 -9.17 2.29 -14.63
CA ASN A 167 -7.92 3.04 -14.55
C ASN A 167 -7.00 2.58 -13.43
N PHE A 168 -7.53 2.04 -12.34
CA PHE A 168 -6.79 1.85 -11.09
C PHE A 168 -7.04 0.50 -10.43
N VAL A 169 -6.05 0.06 -9.64
CA VAL A 169 -6.17 -1.08 -8.72
C VAL A 169 -5.96 -0.57 -7.29
N TYR A 170 -6.82 -1.00 -6.39
CA TYR A 170 -6.86 -0.56 -5.01
C TYR A 170 -6.70 -1.71 -4.03
N GLN A 171 -6.07 -1.41 -2.90
CA GLN A 171 -6.01 -2.29 -1.73
C GLN A 171 -6.77 -1.65 -0.57
N PHE A 172 -7.55 -2.45 0.15
CA PHE A 172 -8.15 -2.03 1.42
C PHE A 172 -7.11 -2.17 2.54
N TYR A 173 -6.76 -1.05 3.15
CA TYR A 173 -5.76 -0.97 4.21
C TYR A 173 -6.10 0.16 5.19
N GLU A 174 -6.02 -0.12 6.49
CA GLU A 174 -6.33 0.85 7.56
C GLU A 174 -7.69 1.57 7.36
N GLU A 175 -8.73 0.78 7.07
CA GLU A 175 -10.10 1.27 6.84
C GLU A 175 -10.27 2.21 5.63
N LYS A 176 -9.24 2.35 4.81
CA LYS A 176 -9.23 3.18 3.60
C LYS A 176 -8.76 2.37 2.41
N LEU A 177 -8.86 2.93 1.23
CA LEU A 177 -8.23 2.37 0.05
C LEU A 177 -6.87 3.00 -0.20
N THR A 178 -5.90 2.17 -0.56
CA THR A 178 -4.62 2.58 -1.13
C THR A 178 -4.65 2.33 -2.63
N LEU A 179 -4.34 3.34 -3.43
CA LEU A 179 -4.17 3.16 -4.87
C LEU A 179 -2.82 2.51 -5.12
N ARG A 180 -2.83 1.28 -5.67
CA ARG A 180 -1.65 0.42 -5.81
C ARG A 180 -1.12 0.34 -7.23
N LYS A 181 -1.99 0.47 -8.24
CA LYS A 181 -1.59 0.44 -9.65
C LYS A 181 -2.40 1.42 -10.46
N VAL A 182 -1.73 2.04 -11.43
CA VAL A 182 -2.34 2.86 -12.45
C VAL A 182 -2.29 2.08 -13.76
N LYS A 183 -3.44 1.61 -14.23
CA LYS A 183 -3.55 0.83 -15.49
C LYS A 183 -3.52 1.74 -16.71
N LYS A 184 -4.22 2.86 -16.63
CA LYS A 184 -4.29 3.88 -17.66
C LYS A 184 -4.30 5.27 -17.03
N ALA A 185 -3.60 6.18 -17.64
CA ALA A 185 -3.69 7.60 -17.34
C ALA A 185 -3.23 8.41 -18.55
N ASP A 186 -3.78 9.60 -18.68
CA ASP A 186 -3.31 10.60 -19.62
C ASP A 186 -2.07 11.32 -19.04
N LYS A 187 -1.63 12.37 -19.72
CA LYS A 187 -0.53 13.22 -19.26
C LYS A 187 -0.72 13.69 -17.81
N GLN A 188 -1.96 13.96 -17.42
CA GLN A 188 -2.36 14.35 -16.07
C GLN A 188 -3.01 13.19 -15.35
N LEU A 189 -2.39 12.71 -14.28
CA LEU A 189 -2.96 11.71 -13.39
C LEU A 189 -3.67 12.41 -12.23
N ILE A 190 -4.98 12.28 -12.19
CA ILE A 190 -5.78 12.75 -11.06
C ILE A 190 -6.01 11.59 -10.12
N VAL A 191 -5.36 11.61 -8.96
CA VAL A 191 -5.57 10.62 -7.91
C VAL A 191 -6.91 10.91 -7.25
N PRO A 192 -7.90 10.00 -7.37
CA PRO A 192 -9.23 10.25 -6.80
C PRO A 192 -9.18 10.29 -5.28
N PHE A 193 -10.13 10.99 -4.65
CA PHE A 193 -10.19 11.09 -3.18
C PHE A 193 -11.12 10.06 -2.54
N SER A 194 -12.00 9.44 -3.32
CA SER A 194 -12.88 8.36 -2.85
C SER A 194 -13.35 7.49 -4.01
N VAL A 195 -13.64 6.24 -3.73
CA VAL A 195 -14.28 5.29 -4.64
C VAL A 195 -15.12 4.31 -3.83
N GLU A 196 -16.31 3.97 -4.33
CA GLU A 196 -17.23 2.97 -3.75
C GLU A 196 -17.50 3.18 -2.25
N GLY A 197 -17.58 4.42 -1.81
CA GLY A 197 -17.85 4.76 -0.41
C GLY A 197 -16.63 4.73 0.51
N PHE A 198 -15.45 4.37 0.03
CA PHE A 198 -14.20 4.47 0.77
C PHE A 198 -13.42 5.72 0.40
N GLN A 199 -12.76 6.31 1.38
CA GLN A 199 -11.73 7.31 1.14
C GLN A 199 -10.49 6.63 0.58
N ILE A 200 -9.80 7.30 -0.34
CA ILE A 200 -8.47 6.92 -0.77
C ILE A 200 -7.49 7.70 0.11
N GLY A 201 -6.80 6.98 0.99
CA GLY A 201 -5.91 7.57 1.99
C GLY A 201 -4.44 7.61 1.55
N ALA A 202 -4.05 6.82 0.56
CA ALA A 202 -2.68 6.73 0.11
C ALA A 202 -2.58 6.46 -1.38
N PHE A 203 -1.54 7.00 -1.99
CA PHE A 203 -1.10 6.69 -3.33
C PHE A 203 0.28 6.03 -3.25
N ASN A 204 0.33 4.71 -3.42
CA ASN A 204 1.56 3.92 -3.30
C ASN A 204 1.67 2.92 -4.45
N PRO A 205 2.13 3.36 -5.64
CA PRO A 205 2.21 2.48 -6.80
C PRO A 205 3.22 1.34 -6.58
N GLU A 206 2.81 0.12 -6.90
CA GLU A 206 3.65 -1.09 -6.85
C GLU A 206 4.41 -1.35 -8.16
N SER A 207 4.04 -0.64 -9.23
CA SER A 207 4.64 -0.77 -10.55
C SER A 207 4.75 0.60 -11.22
N ASP A 208 5.47 0.65 -12.32
CA ASP A 208 5.69 1.88 -13.06
C ASP A 208 4.37 2.54 -13.48
N LEU A 209 4.29 3.85 -13.32
CA LEU A 209 3.23 4.64 -13.90
C LEU A 209 3.34 4.60 -15.42
N PRO A 210 2.20 4.75 -16.15
CA PRO A 210 2.27 4.94 -17.60
C PRO A 210 3.23 6.06 -17.96
N SER A 211 4.08 5.84 -18.96
CA SER A 211 5.15 6.79 -19.34
C SER A 211 4.63 8.14 -19.84
N GLU A 212 3.37 8.21 -20.23
CA GLU A 212 2.69 9.42 -20.65
C GLU A 212 2.41 10.38 -19.51
N VAL A 213 2.39 9.90 -18.26
CA VAL A 213 2.07 10.72 -17.10
C VAL A 213 3.23 11.68 -16.79
N GLU A 214 2.95 12.96 -16.84
CA GLU A 214 3.91 14.02 -16.51
C GLU A 214 3.50 14.83 -15.26
N GLU A 215 2.22 14.79 -14.89
CA GLU A 215 1.66 15.56 -13.79
C GLU A 215 0.80 14.67 -12.88
N ILE A 216 0.94 14.86 -11.56
CA ILE A 216 0.12 14.18 -10.55
C ILE A 216 -0.68 15.22 -9.77
N TYR A 217 -1.99 15.00 -9.65
CA TYR A 217 -2.90 15.79 -8.82
C TYR A 217 -3.35 14.94 -7.63
N ILE A 218 -2.99 15.37 -6.43
CA ILE A 218 -3.22 14.65 -5.17
C ILE A 218 -4.47 15.24 -4.51
N GLY A 219 -5.49 14.42 -4.29
CA GLY A 219 -6.77 14.83 -3.73
C GLY A 219 -6.73 15.13 -2.23
N LYS A 220 -7.85 15.68 -1.74
CA LYS A 220 -7.97 16.19 -0.36
C LYS A 220 -7.81 15.15 0.74
N ASN A 221 -8.12 13.87 0.48
CA ASN A 221 -8.11 12.81 1.49
C ASN A 221 -6.81 12.01 1.51
N ILE A 222 -5.89 12.26 0.58
CA ILE A 222 -4.63 11.54 0.51
C ILE A 222 -3.72 12.01 1.65
N GLU A 223 -3.35 11.09 2.53
CA GLU A 223 -2.53 11.38 3.71
C GLU A 223 -1.07 11.00 3.52
N SER A 224 -0.79 10.08 2.58
CA SER A 224 0.56 9.63 2.28
C SER A 224 0.77 9.27 0.82
N LEU A 225 2.00 9.42 0.38
CA LEU A 225 2.55 8.85 -0.84
C LEU A 225 3.49 7.72 -0.42
N GLY A 226 3.47 6.59 -1.13
CA GLY A 226 4.25 5.42 -0.75
C GLY A 226 5.76 5.59 -0.93
N GLU A 227 6.52 4.73 -0.27
CA GLU A 227 8.00 4.74 -0.34
C GLU A 227 8.52 4.58 -1.76
N ASN A 228 7.83 3.82 -2.60
CA ASN A 228 8.20 3.64 -4.00
C ASN A 228 8.10 4.92 -4.83
N LEU A 229 7.25 5.86 -4.42
CA LEU A 229 7.14 7.17 -5.06
C LEU A 229 8.09 8.17 -4.40
N VAL A 230 8.04 8.29 -3.07
CA VAL A 230 8.74 9.32 -2.31
C VAL A 230 10.23 9.05 -2.16
N GLY A 231 10.60 7.82 -1.75
CA GLY A 231 11.99 7.49 -1.43
C GLY A 231 12.89 7.34 -2.64
N LEU A 232 12.45 6.57 -3.61
CA LEU A 232 13.28 6.18 -4.76
C LEU A 232 12.77 6.75 -6.09
N SER A 233 11.52 7.19 -6.15
CA SER A 233 10.83 7.62 -7.38
C SER A 233 10.97 6.63 -8.56
N ILE A 234 11.21 5.35 -8.25
CA ILE A 234 11.54 4.33 -9.25
C ILE A 234 10.37 4.01 -10.18
N HIS A 235 9.13 4.20 -9.68
CA HIS A 235 7.93 3.93 -10.45
C HIS A 235 7.33 5.15 -11.13
N ALA A 236 7.93 6.32 -10.96
CA ALA A 236 7.41 7.56 -11.52
C ALA A 236 8.51 8.47 -12.11
N PRO A 237 9.39 7.94 -13.00
CA PRO A 237 10.51 8.72 -13.52
C PRO A 237 10.09 9.84 -14.47
N SER A 238 8.88 9.80 -15.03
CA SER A 238 8.38 10.78 -16.01
C SER A 238 7.73 12.01 -15.41
N ILE A 239 7.49 12.03 -14.09
CA ILE A 239 6.74 13.09 -13.43
C ILE A 239 7.56 14.38 -13.35
N LYS A 240 7.00 15.45 -13.91
CA LYS A 240 7.56 16.80 -13.88
C LYS A 240 6.93 17.67 -12.81
N HIS A 241 5.63 17.49 -12.53
CA HIS A 241 4.84 18.34 -11.65
C HIS A 241 3.97 17.51 -10.71
N ALA A 242 3.87 17.95 -9.47
CA ALA A 242 2.96 17.37 -8.48
C ALA A 242 2.19 18.51 -7.78
N TYR A 243 0.87 18.37 -7.75
CA TYR A 243 -0.04 19.35 -7.15
C TYR A 243 -0.90 18.69 -6.09
N VAL A 244 -1.12 19.39 -5.00
CA VAL A 244 -1.97 18.95 -3.90
C VAL A 244 -3.21 19.84 -3.85
N ASP A 245 -4.38 19.23 -3.68
CA ASP A 245 -5.63 19.95 -3.48
C ASP A 245 -5.49 20.91 -2.28
N PRO A 246 -5.83 22.20 -2.43
CA PRO A 246 -5.70 23.18 -1.33
C PRO A 246 -6.48 22.82 -0.06
N SER A 247 -7.51 21.98 -0.16
CA SER A 247 -8.27 21.50 1.01
C SER A 247 -7.67 20.26 1.69
N ASN A 248 -6.55 19.73 1.20
CA ASN A 248 -5.79 18.69 1.89
C ASN A 248 -5.16 19.30 3.16
N ASP A 249 -5.44 18.70 4.32
CA ASP A 249 -4.97 19.18 5.61
C ASP A 249 -3.65 18.55 6.08
N LYS A 250 -3.13 17.57 5.35
CA LYS A 250 -1.87 16.86 5.65
C LYS A 250 -0.72 17.27 4.76
N MET A 251 -1.03 17.64 3.52
CA MET A 251 -0.04 17.96 2.50
C MET A 251 -0.40 19.25 1.78
N ASP A 252 0.61 19.91 1.24
CA ASP A 252 0.47 21.02 0.31
C ASP A 252 1.59 20.96 -0.74
N SER A 253 1.47 21.74 -1.79
CA SER A 253 2.48 21.82 -2.85
C SER A 253 2.87 23.25 -3.14
N TYR A 254 4.15 23.46 -3.42
CA TYR A 254 4.72 24.71 -3.84
C TYR A 254 5.99 24.47 -4.65
N GLY A 255 6.11 25.15 -5.80
CA GLY A 255 7.33 25.12 -6.60
C GLY A 255 7.75 23.71 -7.07
N GLN A 256 6.81 22.83 -7.36
CA GLN A 256 7.00 21.42 -7.74
C GLN A 256 7.38 20.50 -6.57
N VAL A 257 7.33 20.98 -5.35
CA VAL A 257 7.61 20.20 -4.15
C VAL A 257 6.31 19.92 -3.40
N VAL A 258 6.10 18.69 -3.00
CA VAL A 258 5.03 18.32 -2.08
C VAL A 258 5.59 18.34 -0.67
N TYR A 259 4.88 19.03 0.21
CA TYR A 259 5.20 19.12 1.64
C TYR A 259 4.22 18.31 2.45
N ARG A 260 4.71 17.64 3.48
CA ARG A 260 3.89 16.98 4.48
C ARG A 260 4.28 17.53 5.87
N ASN A 261 3.29 18.05 6.60
CA ASN A 261 3.54 18.71 7.87
C ASN A 261 4.62 19.82 7.75
N SER A 262 4.55 20.61 6.71
CA SER A 262 5.49 21.70 6.40
C SER A 262 6.94 21.26 6.10
N VAL A 263 7.18 19.97 5.90
CA VAL A 263 8.48 19.41 5.53
C VAL A 263 8.45 18.93 4.09
N PRO A 264 9.48 19.21 3.27
CA PRO A 264 9.57 18.62 1.93
C PRO A 264 9.44 17.10 1.97
N TYR A 265 8.54 16.56 1.16
CA TYR A 265 8.14 15.16 1.22
C TYR A 265 8.37 14.44 -0.10
N TYR A 266 8.00 15.07 -1.23
CA TYR A 266 8.16 14.49 -2.56
C TYR A 266 8.60 15.54 -3.57
N ILE A 267 9.63 15.22 -4.34
CA ILE A 267 10.11 16.03 -5.47
C ILE A 267 10.02 15.18 -6.73
N PRO A 268 9.25 15.60 -7.75
CA PRO A 268 9.14 14.84 -8.98
C PRO A 268 10.49 14.59 -9.65
N ALA A 269 10.71 13.33 -10.11
CA ALA A 269 12.00 12.89 -10.65
C ALA A 269 12.41 13.61 -11.96
N SER A 270 11.45 14.16 -12.72
CA SER A 270 11.69 14.90 -13.95
C SER A 270 11.44 16.40 -13.83
N ALA A 271 11.34 16.94 -12.63
CA ALA A 271 11.27 18.38 -12.41
C ALA A 271 12.56 19.05 -12.87
N SER A 272 12.47 20.06 -13.75
CA SER A 272 13.62 20.83 -14.22
C SER A 272 13.90 22.07 -13.37
N VAL A 273 12.87 22.66 -12.79
CA VAL A 273 12.95 23.80 -11.88
C VAL A 273 12.27 23.46 -10.58
N ILE A 274 12.99 23.60 -9.47
CA ILE A 274 12.49 23.30 -8.13
C ILE A 274 12.58 24.58 -7.30
N GLN A 275 11.45 25.01 -6.71
CA GLN A 275 11.38 26.15 -5.81
C GLN A 275 11.00 25.68 -4.40
N PHE A 276 11.75 26.10 -3.40
CA PHE A 276 11.47 25.76 -2.01
C PHE A 276 10.82 26.93 -1.28
N LYS A 277 9.90 26.60 -0.35
CA LYS A 277 9.49 27.54 0.69
C LYS A 277 10.70 27.90 1.55
N PRO A 278 10.66 29.02 2.29
CA PRO A 278 11.73 29.36 3.22
C PRO A 278 11.99 28.23 4.21
N LEU A 279 13.26 27.80 4.30
CA LEU A 279 13.73 26.75 5.20
C LEU A 279 14.92 27.25 5.97
N ALA A 280 14.92 27.11 7.31
CA ALA A 280 16.00 27.65 8.13
C ALA A 280 17.35 27.05 7.81
N THR A 281 17.40 25.71 7.70
CA THR A 281 18.62 24.97 7.37
C THR A 281 18.33 23.91 6.35
N ILE A 282 19.18 23.84 5.32
CA ILE A 282 19.16 22.79 4.30
C ILE A 282 20.31 21.84 4.66
N GLY A 283 19.95 20.68 5.19
CA GLY A 283 20.90 19.69 5.68
C GLY A 283 21.54 18.84 4.59
N LYS A 284 22.50 18.01 4.97
CA LYS A 284 23.17 17.07 4.09
C LYS A 284 22.17 16.15 3.38
N ASN A 285 22.40 15.87 2.10
CA ASN A 285 21.58 15.00 1.26
C ASN A 285 20.11 15.46 1.12
N PHE A 286 19.87 16.74 1.23
CA PHE A 286 18.54 17.32 1.05
C PHE A 286 17.99 17.03 -0.36
N ILE A 287 18.81 17.21 -1.39
CA ILE A 287 18.56 16.69 -2.74
C ILE A 287 19.78 15.87 -3.16
N ILE A 288 19.54 14.62 -3.50
CA ILE A 288 20.58 13.69 -3.94
C ILE A 288 20.12 12.92 -5.19
N ASP A 289 21.05 12.70 -6.12
CA ASP A 289 20.84 11.89 -7.32
C ASP A 289 19.69 12.34 -8.23
N HIS A 290 19.33 13.61 -8.20
CA HIS A 290 18.31 14.16 -9.10
C HIS A 290 18.91 14.47 -10.46
N LYS A 291 18.59 13.66 -11.48
CA LYS A 291 19.23 13.71 -12.81
C LYS A 291 18.69 14.81 -13.72
N LYS A 292 17.51 15.35 -13.47
CA LYS A 292 16.80 16.26 -14.38
C LYS A 292 16.76 17.71 -13.93
N VAL A 293 16.99 18.00 -12.66
CA VAL A 293 16.94 19.39 -12.16
C VAL A 293 18.05 20.24 -12.79
N GLU A 294 17.66 21.39 -13.31
CA GLU A 294 18.56 22.37 -13.92
C GLU A 294 18.67 23.65 -13.09
N THR A 295 17.62 24.01 -12.38
CA THR A 295 17.53 25.23 -11.56
C THR A 295 16.85 24.96 -10.24
N ILE A 296 17.45 25.44 -9.15
CA ILE A 296 16.86 25.42 -7.81
C ILE A 296 16.73 26.86 -7.33
N VAL A 297 15.58 27.18 -6.71
CA VAL A 297 15.29 28.50 -6.16
C VAL A 297 15.02 28.36 -4.66
N PHE A 298 15.85 29.02 -3.85
CA PHE A 298 15.66 29.17 -2.41
C PHE A 298 15.08 30.55 -2.12
N GLN A 299 14.08 30.62 -1.26
CA GLN A 299 13.39 31.86 -0.92
C GLN A 299 14.09 32.61 0.22
N PRO A 300 13.88 33.94 0.33
CA PRO A 300 14.28 34.72 1.50
C PRO A 300 13.80 34.08 2.79
N GLY A 301 14.67 34.05 3.81
CA GLY A 301 14.45 33.31 5.05
C GLY A 301 15.20 31.95 5.12
N THR A 302 15.79 31.49 4.02
CA THR A 302 16.72 30.37 4.02
C THR A 302 18.05 30.84 4.64
N LYS A 303 18.47 30.25 5.76
CA LYS A 303 19.62 30.73 6.54
C LYS A 303 20.92 30.02 6.22
N ASN A 304 20.89 28.68 6.12
CA ASN A 304 22.09 27.88 5.95
C ASN A 304 21.89 26.75 4.93
N LEU A 305 22.90 26.54 4.07
CA LEU A 305 23.08 25.29 3.33
C LEU A 305 24.32 24.59 3.86
N GLU A 306 24.11 23.39 4.42
CA GLU A 306 25.21 22.59 4.94
C GLU A 306 26.01 21.89 3.84
N ALA A 307 27.20 21.38 4.16
CA ALA A 307 28.01 20.62 3.24
C ALA A 307 27.22 19.44 2.67
N TYR A 308 27.35 19.21 1.36
CA TYR A 308 26.66 18.16 0.62
C TYR A 308 25.12 18.22 0.71
N ALA A 309 24.56 19.41 0.89
CA ALA A 309 23.11 19.61 0.88
C ALA A 309 22.49 19.20 -0.46
N ILE A 310 23.15 19.55 -1.57
CA ILE A 310 22.76 19.20 -2.93
C ILE A 310 23.92 18.40 -3.53
N GLU A 311 23.68 17.11 -3.79
CA GLU A 311 24.73 16.18 -4.20
C GLU A 311 24.31 15.36 -5.42
N ASN A 312 25.25 15.18 -6.35
CA ASN A 312 25.09 14.36 -7.55
C ASN A 312 23.84 14.73 -8.39
N CYS A 313 23.73 16.02 -8.70
CA CYS A 313 22.73 16.57 -9.62
C CYS A 313 23.43 17.10 -10.87
N PRO A 314 23.80 16.23 -11.84
CA PRO A 314 24.75 16.56 -12.90
C PRO A 314 24.26 17.59 -13.91
N ASN A 315 22.95 17.87 -13.97
CA ASN A 315 22.37 18.85 -14.86
C ASN A 315 22.06 20.18 -14.15
N LEU A 316 22.32 20.27 -12.84
CA LEU A 316 22.08 21.52 -12.10
C LEU A 316 23.09 22.60 -12.52
N ARG A 317 22.58 23.70 -13.09
CA ARG A 317 23.34 24.81 -13.65
C ARG A 317 23.23 26.11 -12.86
N LYS A 318 22.09 26.31 -12.18
CA LYS A 318 21.81 27.52 -11.42
C LYS A 318 21.14 27.25 -10.09
N ALA A 319 21.55 27.96 -9.08
CA ALA A 319 20.82 28.06 -7.81
C ALA A 319 20.65 29.54 -7.45
N TYR A 320 19.40 29.95 -7.27
CA TYR A 320 19.09 31.26 -6.74
C TYR A 320 19.06 31.18 -5.22
N ILE A 321 19.97 31.91 -4.58
CA ILE A 321 20.18 31.84 -3.12
C ILE A 321 20.12 33.25 -2.57
N PRO A 322 19.35 33.53 -1.50
CA PRO A 322 19.33 34.83 -0.84
C PRO A 322 20.72 35.25 -0.36
N GLU A 323 21.04 36.54 -0.42
CA GLU A 323 22.35 37.10 -0.01
C GLU A 323 22.69 36.76 1.45
N GLU A 324 21.70 36.70 2.32
CA GLU A 324 21.85 36.40 3.73
C GLU A 324 22.15 34.91 4.05
N THR A 325 21.99 34.02 3.05
CA THR A 325 22.17 32.58 3.27
C THR A 325 23.65 32.22 3.40
N VAL A 326 23.99 31.50 4.46
CA VAL A 326 25.35 30.98 4.68
C VAL A 326 25.52 29.67 3.90
N LEU A 327 26.50 29.61 3.02
CA LEU A 327 26.87 28.44 2.26
C LEU A 327 28.09 27.76 2.88
N SER A 328 27.94 26.49 3.28
CA SER A 328 29.08 25.67 3.66
C SER A 328 29.92 25.29 2.43
N GLU A 329 31.20 25.03 2.64
CA GLU A 329 32.05 24.46 1.61
C GLU A 329 31.44 23.14 1.12
N ASN A 330 31.46 22.91 -0.20
CA ASN A 330 30.81 21.73 -0.84
C ASN A 330 29.30 21.59 -0.58
N ALA A 331 28.59 22.67 -0.32
CA ALA A 331 27.12 22.64 -0.23
C ALA A 331 26.49 22.10 -1.53
N PHE A 332 27.08 22.41 -2.68
CA PHE A 332 26.76 21.85 -3.98
C PHE A 332 27.93 20.96 -4.46
N TYR A 333 27.71 19.68 -4.58
CA TYR A 333 28.74 18.73 -4.97
C TYR A 333 28.23 17.81 -6.10
N GLY A 334 29.06 17.55 -7.12
CA GLY A 334 28.64 16.70 -8.25
C GLY A 334 27.56 17.34 -9.12
N VAL A 335 27.59 18.65 -9.29
CA VAL A 335 26.70 19.44 -10.14
C VAL A 335 27.34 19.70 -11.50
N HIS A 336 26.61 20.34 -12.42
CA HIS A 336 27.13 20.63 -13.75
C HIS A 336 28.37 21.53 -13.69
N SER A 337 29.33 21.33 -14.60
CA SER A 337 30.59 22.09 -14.66
C SER A 337 30.40 23.61 -14.82
N SER A 338 29.27 24.06 -15.38
CA SER A 338 28.92 25.46 -15.54
C SER A 338 28.03 26.02 -14.41
N PHE A 339 27.89 25.28 -13.30
CA PHE A 339 27.05 25.67 -12.17
C PHE A 339 27.41 27.04 -11.62
N GLN A 340 26.40 27.86 -11.36
CA GLN A 340 26.52 29.19 -10.77
C GLN A 340 25.49 29.42 -9.69
N VAL A 341 25.93 30.02 -8.58
CA VAL A 341 25.05 30.64 -7.60
C VAL A 341 24.70 32.05 -8.10
N VAL A 342 23.41 32.34 -8.09
CA VAL A 342 22.88 33.62 -8.57
C VAL A 342 22.29 34.44 -7.43
#